data_ca5c74406b626279c47064a8d12e61b3
#
_entry.id   ca5c74406b626279c47064a8d12e61b3
#
_cell.length_a   1.000
_cell.length_b   1.000
_cell.length_c   1.000
_cell.angle_alpha   90.00
_cell.angle_beta   90.00
_cell.angle_gamma   90.00
#
_symmetry.space_group_name_H-M   'P 1'
#
loop_
_entity.id
_entity.type
_entity.pdbx_description
1 polymer ?
#
loop_
_entity_poly.entity_id
_entity_poly.type
_entity_poly.pdbx_seq_one_letter_code
_entity_poly.pdbx_strand_id
1 'polypeptide(L)'
;MIDRTSNRIEKQESALRRQNRRRYAFQRMLEATDRVLWRLEEMNRDGVKTVPVAVRAEIRGVVEAMPNHVREPMRDGGQVQDTLDSLFEVQERLFRWRYPDWEDIEPEEGEGSDNFVYAS
;
A
#
# COMPACT_ATOMS: atom_id res chain seq x y z
N MET A 1 -3.35 -19.92 -38.93
CA MET A 1 -3.92 -18.60 -38.92
C MET A 1 -4.71 -18.36 -37.70
N ILE A 2 -5.61 -19.25 -37.42
CA ILE A 2 -6.44 -19.13 -36.24
C ILE A 2 -5.59 -19.08 -34.99
N ASP A 3 -4.46 -19.76 -34.99
CA ASP A 3 -3.63 -19.86 -33.81
C ASP A 3 -3.05 -18.53 -33.36
N ARG A 4 -2.69 -17.65 -34.29
CA ARG A 4 -2.13 -16.37 -33.93
C ARG A 4 -3.14 -15.49 -33.20
N THR A 5 -4.36 -15.49 -33.68
CA THR A 5 -5.41 -14.72 -33.05
C THR A 5 -5.73 -15.25 -31.66
N SER A 6 -5.79 -16.57 -31.53
CA SER A 6 -6.06 -17.20 -30.25
C SER A 6 -4.97 -16.87 -29.23
N ASN A 7 -3.69 -16.93 -29.66
CA ASN A 7 -2.60 -16.61 -28.77
C ASN A 7 -2.65 -15.18 -28.28
N ARG A 8 -3.02 -14.25 -29.16
CA ARG A 8 -3.11 -12.85 -28.79
C ARG A 8 -4.21 -12.64 -27.75
N ILE A 9 -5.35 -13.24 -27.96
CA ILE A 9 -6.46 -13.14 -27.03
C ILE A 9 -6.10 -13.75 -25.69
N GLU A 10 -5.46 -14.90 -25.69
CA GLU A 10 -5.03 -15.55 -24.47
C GLU A 10 -4.03 -14.71 -23.69
N LYS A 11 -3.10 -14.06 -24.38
CA LYS A 11 -2.14 -13.19 -23.71
C LYS A 11 -2.81 -11.98 -23.09
N GLN A 12 -3.77 -11.40 -23.78
CA GLN A 12 -4.53 -10.26 -23.26
C GLN A 12 -5.33 -10.65 -22.03
N GLU A 13 -5.98 -11.80 -22.09
CA GLU A 13 -6.75 -12.29 -20.95
C GLU A 13 -5.88 -12.59 -19.75
N SER A 14 -4.69 -13.17 -20.00
CA SER A 14 -3.74 -13.45 -18.92
C SER A 14 -3.24 -12.18 -18.27
N ALA A 15 -2.93 -11.16 -19.07
CA ALA A 15 -2.49 -9.88 -18.56
C ALA A 15 -3.59 -9.22 -17.72
N LEU A 16 -4.82 -9.28 -18.20
CA LEU A 16 -5.94 -8.70 -17.50
C LEU A 16 -6.19 -9.42 -16.17
N ARG A 17 -6.08 -10.74 -16.16
CA ARG A 17 -6.24 -11.51 -14.92
C ARG A 17 -5.17 -11.15 -13.90
N ARG A 18 -3.92 -10.97 -14.37
CA ARG A 18 -2.84 -10.57 -13.45
C ARG A 18 -3.10 -9.18 -12.87
N GLN A 19 -3.57 -8.25 -13.68
CA GLN A 19 -3.91 -6.92 -13.20
C GLN A 19 -5.04 -6.96 -12.20
N ASN A 20 -6.05 -7.78 -12.46
CA ASN A 20 -7.18 -7.91 -11.56
C ASN A 20 -6.77 -8.53 -10.23
N ARG A 21 -5.88 -9.54 -10.28
CA ARG A 21 -5.39 -10.16 -9.05
C ARG A 21 -4.58 -9.17 -8.22
N ARG A 22 -3.73 -8.37 -8.89
CA ARG A 22 -2.93 -7.36 -8.18
C ARG A 22 -3.83 -6.30 -7.57
N ARG A 23 -4.84 -5.86 -8.32
CA ARG A 23 -5.79 -4.88 -7.83
C ARG A 23 -6.53 -5.40 -6.61
N TYR A 24 -6.97 -6.64 -6.65
CA TYR A 24 -7.67 -7.25 -5.54
C TYR A 24 -6.76 -7.41 -4.33
N ALA A 25 -5.56 -7.88 -4.55
CA ALA A 25 -4.58 -8.03 -3.47
C ALA A 25 -4.25 -6.69 -2.84
N PHE A 26 -4.06 -5.66 -3.67
CA PHE A 26 -3.79 -4.31 -3.19
C PHE A 26 -4.94 -3.82 -2.31
N GLN A 27 -6.17 -4.01 -2.75
CA GLN A 27 -7.34 -3.57 -2.00
C GLN A 27 -7.37 -4.22 -0.62
N ARG A 28 -7.14 -5.52 -0.56
CA ARG A 28 -7.15 -6.23 0.71
C ARG A 28 -6.03 -5.79 1.64
N MET A 29 -4.84 -5.62 1.09
CA MET A 29 -3.71 -5.17 1.88
C MET A 29 -3.90 -3.75 2.37
N LEU A 30 -4.48 -2.89 1.53
CA LEU A 30 -4.75 -1.51 1.91
C LEU A 30 -5.77 -1.45 3.04
N GLU A 31 -6.84 -2.22 2.94
CA GLU A 31 -7.85 -2.26 3.99
C GLU A 31 -7.27 -2.78 5.30
N ALA A 32 -6.41 -3.78 5.22
CA ALA A 32 -5.78 -4.33 6.42
C ALA A 32 -4.85 -3.33 7.08
N THR A 33 -4.04 -2.62 6.29
CA THR A 33 -3.14 -1.61 6.86
C THR A 33 -3.92 -0.42 7.41
N ASP A 34 -4.99 0.00 6.74
CA ASP A 34 -5.81 1.10 7.25
C ASP A 34 -6.41 0.77 8.60
N ARG A 35 -6.87 -0.47 8.77
CA ARG A 35 -7.45 -0.91 10.02
C ARG A 35 -6.45 -0.83 11.17
N VAL A 36 -5.22 -1.30 10.91
CA VAL A 36 -4.19 -1.28 11.92
C VAL A 36 -3.70 0.14 12.18
N LEU A 37 -3.55 0.95 11.12
CA LEU A 37 -3.16 2.35 11.29
C LEU A 37 -4.14 3.10 12.15
N TRP A 38 -5.43 2.91 11.91
CA TRP A 38 -6.45 3.58 12.69
C TRP A 38 -6.35 3.19 14.16
N ARG A 39 -6.12 1.92 14.44
CA ARG A 39 -5.97 1.44 15.81
C ARG A 39 -4.74 2.04 16.49
N LEU A 40 -3.64 2.10 15.76
CA LEU A 40 -2.41 2.69 16.30
C LEU A 40 -2.57 4.18 16.55
N GLU A 41 -3.28 4.87 15.67
CA GLU A 41 -3.53 6.30 15.86
C GLU A 41 -4.39 6.55 17.09
N GLU A 42 -5.36 5.69 17.33
CA GLU A 42 -6.15 5.79 18.55
C GLU A 42 -5.28 5.59 19.79
N MET A 43 -4.43 4.60 19.77
CA MET A 43 -3.54 4.34 20.89
C MET A 43 -2.61 5.52 21.11
N ASN A 44 -2.11 6.12 20.05
CA ASN A 44 -1.23 7.28 20.16
C ASN A 44 -1.95 8.47 20.77
N ARG A 45 -3.20 8.70 20.37
CA ARG A 45 -4.00 9.77 20.96
C ARG A 45 -4.25 9.55 22.43
N ASP A 46 -4.41 8.29 22.83
CA ASP A 46 -4.70 7.95 24.22
C ASP A 46 -3.43 7.89 25.08
N GLY A 47 -2.28 8.20 24.50
CA GLY A 47 -1.03 8.23 25.25
C GLY A 47 -0.38 6.86 25.42
N VAL A 48 -0.85 5.84 24.74
CA VAL A 48 -0.26 4.51 24.80
C VAL A 48 1.05 4.52 24.03
N LYS A 49 2.13 4.13 24.70
CA LYS A 49 3.47 4.20 24.11
C LYS A 49 3.92 2.89 23.50
N THR A 50 3.46 1.77 24.03
CA THR A 50 3.89 0.46 23.61
C THR A 50 2.78 -0.28 22.90
N VAL A 51 3.12 -0.93 21.79
CA VAL A 51 2.13 -1.70 21.02
C VAL A 51 1.87 -3.01 21.74
N PRO A 52 0.62 -3.34 22.06
CA PRO A 52 0.30 -4.61 22.70
C PRO A 52 0.68 -5.80 21.82
N VAL A 53 0.99 -6.93 22.47
CA VAL A 53 1.43 -8.13 21.76
C VAL A 53 0.41 -8.58 20.71
N ALA A 54 -0.88 -8.52 21.04
CA ALA A 54 -1.92 -8.92 20.08
C ALA A 54 -1.91 -8.04 18.84
N VAL A 55 -1.70 -6.74 19.01
CA VAL A 55 -1.65 -5.82 17.88
C VAL A 55 -0.38 -6.04 17.07
N ARG A 56 0.74 -6.32 17.73
CA ARG A 56 1.97 -6.64 17.03
C ARG A 56 1.82 -7.89 16.17
N ALA A 57 1.14 -8.89 16.69
CA ALA A 57 0.88 -10.11 15.94
C ALA A 57 -0.01 -9.84 14.72
N GLU A 58 -1.00 -8.97 14.88
CA GLU A 58 -1.87 -8.59 13.78
C GLU A 58 -1.09 -7.85 12.69
N ILE A 59 -0.22 -6.92 13.08
CA ILE A 59 0.61 -6.20 12.14
C ILE A 59 1.52 -7.16 11.38
N ARG A 60 2.13 -8.09 12.10
CA ARG A 60 3.01 -9.07 11.47
C ARG A 60 2.27 -9.88 10.42
N GLY A 61 1.06 -10.31 10.72
CA GLY A 61 0.24 -11.06 9.76
C GLY A 61 -0.07 -10.24 8.51
N VAL A 62 -0.34 -8.94 8.69
CA VAL A 62 -0.64 -8.07 7.57
C VAL A 62 0.59 -7.90 6.67
N VAL A 63 1.75 -7.59 7.26
CA VAL A 63 2.94 -7.32 6.44
C VAL A 63 3.53 -8.58 5.83
N GLU A 64 3.38 -9.73 6.47
CA GLU A 64 3.90 -10.96 5.91
C GLU A 64 3.19 -11.36 4.62
N ALA A 65 2.00 -10.86 4.39
CA ALA A 65 1.26 -11.13 3.17
C ALA A 65 1.71 -10.24 2.02
N MET A 66 2.60 -9.31 2.27
CA MET A 66 3.03 -8.33 1.27
C MET A 66 4.34 -8.73 0.60
N PRO A 67 4.61 -8.22 -0.61
CA PRO A 67 5.92 -8.43 -1.24
C PRO A 67 7.05 -7.88 -0.35
N ASN A 68 8.22 -8.50 -0.44
CA ASN A 68 9.34 -8.14 0.42
C ASN A 68 9.70 -6.66 0.34
N HIS A 69 9.75 -6.12 -0.88
CA HIS A 69 10.16 -4.73 -1.05
C HIS A 69 9.11 -3.73 -0.54
N VAL A 70 7.87 -4.18 -0.36
CA VAL A 70 6.81 -3.34 0.19
C VAL A 70 6.89 -3.32 1.71
N ARG A 71 7.12 -4.47 2.33
CA ARG A 71 7.11 -4.58 3.79
C ARG A 71 8.44 -4.22 4.44
N GLU A 72 9.47 -4.01 3.63
CA GLU A 72 10.81 -3.76 4.13
C GLU A 72 10.93 -2.66 5.19
N PRO A 73 10.23 -1.52 5.07
CA PRO A 73 10.36 -0.47 6.07
C PRO A 73 9.78 -0.80 7.44
N MET A 74 9.00 -1.88 7.54
CA MET A 74 8.30 -2.19 8.78
C MET A 74 9.29 -2.49 9.89
N ARG A 75 9.12 -1.83 11.03
CA ARG A 75 9.97 -2.02 12.21
C ARG A 75 9.15 -2.65 13.31
N ASP A 76 9.73 -3.67 13.95
CA ASP A 76 9.06 -4.37 15.02
C ASP A 76 9.67 -3.94 16.36
N GLY A 77 9.68 -2.64 16.59
CA GLY A 77 10.28 -2.07 17.78
C GLY A 77 9.36 -1.98 18.99
N GLY A 78 8.08 -2.22 18.81
CA GLY A 78 7.15 -2.22 19.92
C GLY A 78 6.67 -0.85 20.36
N GLN A 79 7.20 0.23 19.81
CA GLN A 79 6.76 1.57 20.15
C GLN A 79 5.67 2.02 19.18
N VAL A 80 4.60 2.63 19.71
CA VAL A 80 3.46 3.03 18.90
C VAL A 80 3.88 4.01 17.80
N GLN A 81 4.66 5.04 18.16
CA GLN A 81 5.04 6.05 17.18
C GLN A 81 5.92 5.48 16.07
N ASP A 82 6.91 4.68 16.42
CA ASP A 82 7.79 4.07 15.43
C ASP A 82 7.03 3.12 14.54
N THR A 83 6.08 2.40 15.10
CA THR A 83 5.26 1.47 14.33
C THR A 83 4.36 2.22 13.37
N LEU A 84 3.77 3.32 13.81
CA LEU A 84 2.97 4.19 12.94
C LEU A 84 3.79 4.69 11.77
N ASP A 85 4.96 5.26 12.05
CA ASP A 85 5.81 5.83 11.02
C ASP A 85 6.21 4.78 9.99
N SER A 86 6.61 3.61 10.45
CA SER A 86 7.05 2.56 9.53
C SER A 86 5.88 1.99 8.74
N LEU A 87 4.70 1.91 9.34
CA LEU A 87 3.53 1.38 8.63
C LEU A 87 3.03 2.36 7.57
N PHE A 88 3.15 3.68 7.81
CA PHE A 88 2.85 4.67 6.78
C PHE A 88 3.80 4.51 5.59
N GLU A 89 5.06 4.23 5.88
CA GLU A 89 6.03 4.03 4.82
C GLU A 89 5.73 2.76 4.02
N VAL A 90 5.31 1.69 4.71
CA VAL A 90 4.86 0.47 4.04
C VAL A 90 3.67 0.76 3.13
N GLN A 91 2.73 1.54 3.61
CA GLN A 91 1.55 1.88 2.82
C GLN A 91 1.93 2.68 1.59
N GLU A 92 2.88 3.58 1.72
CA GLU A 92 3.38 4.35 0.58
C GLU A 92 3.99 3.43 -0.47
N ARG A 93 4.78 2.45 -0.04
CA ARG A 93 5.37 1.49 -0.96
C ARG A 93 4.31 0.60 -1.59
N LEU A 94 3.26 0.31 -0.86
CA LEU A 94 2.15 -0.47 -1.38
C LEU A 94 1.47 0.27 -2.53
N PHE A 95 1.28 1.57 -2.39
CA PHE A 95 0.73 2.38 -3.48
C PHE A 95 1.64 2.39 -4.69
N ARG A 96 2.96 2.49 -4.51
CA ARG A 96 3.91 2.43 -5.62
C ARG A 96 3.88 1.08 -6.31
N TRP A 97 3.70 0.02 -5.54
CA TRP A 97 3.60 -1.32 -6.10
C TRP A 97 2.37 -1.46 -6.99
N ARG A 98 1.26 -0.83 -6.58
CA ARG A 98 0.02 -0.89 -7.34
C ARG A 98 0.04 0.08 -8.52
N TYR A 99 0.64 1.25 -8.32
CA TYR A 99 0.71 2.30 -9.33
C TYR A 99 2.16 2.71 -9.53
N PRO A 100 2.91 1.94 -10.32
CA PRO A 100 4.36 2.19 -10.44
C PRO A 100 4.70 3.58 -10.98
N ASP A 101 3.79 4.18 -11.75
CA ASP A 101 4.05 5.47 -12.36
C ASP A 101 3.46 6.64 -11.59
N TRP A 102 2.98 6.41 -10.38
CA TRP A 102 2.26 7.47 -9.69
C TRP A 102 3.16 8.65 -9.33
N GLU A 103 4.44 8.41 -9.14
CA GLU A 103 5.36 9.50 -8.87
C GLU A 103 5.57 10.39 -10.09
N ASP A 104 5.44 9.82 -11.26
CA ASP A 104 5.56 10.58 -12.49
C ASP A 104 4.35 11.48 -12.73
N ILE A 105 3.23 11.11 -12.17
CA ILE A 105 2.02 11.89 -12.31
C ILE A 105 2.06 13.10 -11.42
N GLU A 106 2.62 12.93 -10.23
CA GLU A 106 2.58 13.92 -9.21
C GLU A 106 3.26 15.23 -9.54
N PRO A 107 4.47 15.23 -10.05
CA PRO A 107 5.20 16.48 -10.22
C PRO A 107 4.58 17.47 -11.15
N GLU A 108 3.71 17.01 -11.97
CA GLU A 108 3.18 17.91 -12.93
C GLU A 108 2.41 18.99 -12.33
N GLU A 109 1.87 18.80 -11.20
CA GLU A 109 1.19 19.78 -10.67
C GLU A 109 1.94 20.73 -10.02
N GLY A 110 3.08 20.38 -9.77
CA GLY A 110 3.84 21.39 -9.21
C GLY A 110 3.61 22.66 -9.82
N GLU A 111 3.17 22.62 -10.61
CA GLU A 111 2.93 23.70 -11.02
C GLU A 111 1.77 24.12 -10.88
N GLY A 112 1.76 23.66 -10.19
CA GLY A 112 0.86 23.82 -9.96
C GLY A 112 0.38 24.15 -9.33
N SER A 113 0.55 24.09 -8.95
CA SER A 113 -0.09 24.13 -8.51
C SER A 113 -0.60 24.69 -8.30
N ASP A 114 -0.38 24.83 -8.23
CA ASP A 114 -1.06 25.14 -8.22
C ASP A 114 -1.75 25.46 -8.26
N ASN A 115 -1.72 25.39 -8.18
CA ASN A 115 -2.52 25.39 -8.41
C ASN A 115 -3.23 25.42 -8.10
N PHE A 116 -3.20 25.18 -7.65
CA PHE A 116 -3.97 24.88 -7.54
C PHE A 116 -4.63 25.38 -7.21
N VAL A 117 -4.36 25.57 -7.09
CA VAL A 117 -5.05 25.66 -7.08
C VAL A 117 -5.74 25.94 -7.04
N TYR A 118 -5.64 25.91 -6.95
CA TYR A 118 -6.35 25.80 -7.22
C TYR A 118 -7.00 26.41 -7.27
N ALA A 119 -6.62 26.46 -7.08
CA ALA A 119 -7.14 26.76 -7.45
C ALA A 119 -7.62 27.06 -7.68
N SER A 120 -7.48 27.09 -7.56
CA SER A 120 -7.97 27.24 -8.02
C SER A 120 -8.40 27.41 -8.29
#